data_30710f8f157a93e502bc8c6fa2b46354
#
_entry.id   30710f8f157a93e502bc8c6fa2b46354
#
_cell.length_a   1.000
_cell.length_b   1.000
_cell.length_c   1.000
_cell.angle_alpha   90.00
_cell.angle_beta   90.00
_cell.angle_gamma   90.00
#
_symmetry.space_group_name_H-M   'P 1'
#
loop_
_entity.id
_entity.type
_entity.pdbx_description
1 polymer ?
#
loop_
_entity_poly.entity_id
_entity_poly.type
_entity_poly.pdbx_seq_one_letter_code
_entity_poly.pdbx_strand_id
1 'polypeptide(L)'
;MPVRKAEAEWQGALQDGEGTMRLGGGAFEGPYSWRSRFQDAPGTNPEELIGAAHAGCFSMALSGVLGEAGHTPERISTSARVHLDKANGGFAIDKIELATRGQVKGISDEDFARFAEEAKANCPVSQALAGVEITVEAELEQ
;
A
#
# COMPACT_ATOMS: atom_id res chain seq x y z
N MET A 1 1.56 22.56 6.98
CA MET A 1 1.37 21.09 6.76
C MET A 1 1.13 20.84 5.28
N PRO A 2 1.74 19.82 4.72
CA PRO A 2 1.59 19.60 3.29
C PRO A 2 0.21 19.10 2.90
N VAL A 3 -0.25 19.55 1.74
CA VAL A 3 -1.47 19.07 1.09
C VAL A 3 -1.05 18.47 -0.24
N ARG A 4 -1.44 17.25 -0.51
CA ARG A 4 -1.11 16.56 -1.76
C ARG A 4 -2.37 16.39 -2.59
N LYS A 5 -2.22 16.53 -3.89
CA LYS A 5 -3.36 16.51 -4.82
C LYS A 5 -3.25 15.35 -5.79
N ALA A 6 -4.39 14.85 -6.19
CA ALA A 6 -4.50 13.85 -7.24
C ALA A 6 -5.82 14.07 -7.96
N GLU A 7 -5.91 13.62 -9.19
CA GLU A 7 -7.10 13.80 -10.01
C GLU A 7 -7.44 12.52 -10.76
N ALA A 8 -8.70 12.39 -11.09
CA ALA A 8 -9.16 11.31 -11.96
C ALA A 8 -10.29 11.83 -12.83
N GLU A 9 -10.35 11.30 -14.05
CA GLU A 9 -11.43 11.59 -14.98
C GLU A 9 -11.98 10.27 -15.53
N TRP A 10 -13.28 10.20 -15.66
CA TRP A 10 -13.95 9.03 -16.22
C TRP A 10 -14.84 9.47 -17.35
N GLN A 11 -14.81 8.73 -18.47
CA GLN A 11 -15.65 9.01 -19.64
C GLN A 11 -16.40 7.77 -20.02
N GLY A 12 -17.73 7.89 -20.12
CA GLY A 12 -18.59 6.82 -20.61
C GLY A 12 -19.22 5.99 -19.50
N ALA A 13 -19.84 4.90 -19.91
CA ALA A 13 -20.50 3.97 -19.00
C ALA A 13 -19.49 3.18 -18.19
N LEU A 14 -19.94 2.58 -17.10
CA LEU A 14 -19.06 1.89 -16.18
C LEU A 14 -18.26 0.77 -16.87
N GLN A 15 -18.90 -0.07 -17.64
CA GLN A 15 -18.21 -1.22 -18.22
C GLN A 15 -17.52 -0.93 -19.55
N ASP A 16 -17.99 0.05 -20.30
CA ASP A 16 -17.46 0.38 -21.62
C ASP A 16 -16.63 1.65 -21.65
N GLY A 17 -16.62 2.39 -20.56
CA GLY A 17 -15.90 3.66 -20.48
C GLY A 17 -14.43 3.47 -20.19
N GLU A 18 -13.77 4.60 -20.02
CA GLU A 18 -12.35 4.61 -19.69
C GLU A 18 -12.01 5.81 -18.82
N GLY A 19 -10.94 5.69 -18.06
CA GLY A 19 -10.52 6.76 -17.18
C GLY A 19 -9.03 6.94 -17.15
N THR A 20 -8.61 8.01 -16.48
CA THR A 20 -7.20 8.33 -16.26
C THR A 20 -7.05 8.82 -14.84
N MET A 21 -6.01 8.36 -14.14
CA MET A 21 -5.65 8.86 -12.82
C MET A 21 -4.30 9.53 -12.90
N ARG A 22 -4.15 10.64 -12.20
CA ARG A 22 -2.93 11.44 -12.24
C ARG A 22 -2.57 11.91 -10.84
N LEU A 23 -1.29 11.77 -10.49
CA LEU A 23 -0.76 12.29 -9.23
C LEU A 23 -0.35 13.75 -9.44
N GLY A 24 -0.63 14.60 -8.46
CA GLY A 24 -0.43 16.04 -8.59
C GLY A 24 0.99 16.48 -8.85
N GLY A 25 1.97 15.68 -8.41
CA GLY A 25 3.38 15.99 -8.63
C GLY A 25 3.91 15.61 -10.01
N GLY A 26 3.07 15.00 -10.86
CA GLY A 26 3.49 14.59 -12.19
C GLY A 26 4.26 13.27 -12.23
N ALA A 27 4.43 12.60 -11.11
CA ALA A 27 5.20 11.36 -11.05
C ALA A 27 4.51 10.18 -11.74
N PHE A 28 3.19 10.23 -11.86
CA PHE A 28 2.43 9.15 -12.44
C PHE A 28 1.14 9.67 -13.08
N GLU A 29 0.84 9.15 -14.27
CA GLU A 29 -0.45 9.29 -14.91
C GLU A 29 -0.71 7.99 -15.63
N GLY A 30 -1.88 7.39 -15.42
CA GLY A 30 -2.16 6.09 -16.01
C GLY A 30 -3.62 5.86 -16.30
N PRO A 31 -3.91 5.00 -17.28
CA PRO A 31 -5.28 4.64 -17.64
C PRO A 31 -5.84 3.62 -16.69
N TYR A 32 -7.16 3.63 -16.52
CA TYR A 32 -7.86 2.58 -15.79
C TYR A 32 -9.23 2.36 -16.41
N SER A 33 -9.79 1.19 -16.14
CA SER A 33 -11.06 0.80 -16.73
C SER A 33 -11.72 -0.23 -15.82
N TRP A 34 -12.99 -0.57 -16.13
CA TRP A 34 -13.66 -1.66 -15.43
C TRP A 34 -12.86 -2.96 -15.56
N ARG A 35 -12.30 -3.20 -16.75
CA ARG A 35 -11.53 -4.42 -17.00
C ARG A 35 -10.20 -4.44 -16.27
N SER A 36 -9.51 -3.31 -16.16
CA SER A 36 -8.24 -3.26 -15.43
C SER A 36 -8.45 -3.38 -13.93
N ARG A 37 -9.66 -3.08 -13.45
CA ARG A 37 -9.98 -3.21 -12.02
C ARG A 37 -10.49 -4.60 -11.64
N PHE A 38 -11.40 -5.16 -12.45
CA PHE A 38 -12.11 -6.40 -12.11
C PHE A 38 -11.65 -7.60 -12.92
N GLN A 39 -10.85 -7.39 -13.95
CA GLN A 39 -10.33 -8.45 -14.80
C GLN A 39 -8.83 -8.20 -15.01
N ASP A 40 -8.20 -9.04 -15.81
CA ASP A 40 -6.78 -8.92 -16.09
C ASP A 40 -6.59 -8.19 -17.42
N ALA A 41 -6.48 -6.87 -17.35
CA ALA A 41 -6.32 -6.01 -18.53
C ALA A 41 -5.26 -4.95 -18.24
N PRO A 42 -4.62 -4.39 -19.30
CA PRO A 42 -3.62 -3.34 -19.10
C PRO A 42 -4.20 -2.10 -18.43
N GLY A 43 -3.35 -1.39 -17.71
CA GLY A 43 -3.72 -0.19 -16.97
C GLY A 43 -3.56 -0.38 -15.48
N THR A 44 -3.95 0.63 -14.73
CA THR A 44 -3.92 0.56 -13.28
C THR A 44 -5.33 0.45 -12.72
N ASN A 45 -5.46 0.54 -11.41
CA ASN A 45 -6.74 0.53 -10.71
C ASN A 45 -6.56 1.14 -9.33
N PRO A 46 -7.66 1.51 -8.66
CA PRO A 46 -7.56 2.11 -7.33
C PRO A 46 -6.87 1.23 -6.30
N GLU A 47 -7.07 -0.09 -6.36
CA GLU A 47 -6.48 -1.01 -5.38
C GLU A 47 -4.97 -1.06 -5.48
N GLU A 48 -4.42 -1.01 -6.70
CA GLU A 48 -2.96 -0.95 -6.87
C GLU A 48 -2.37 0.34 -6.31
N LEU A 49 -3.06 1.45 -6.52
CA LEU A 49 -2.59 2.73 -6.00
C LEU A 49 -2.66 2.79 -4.48
N ILE A 50 -3.74 2.25 -3.90
CA ILE A 50 -3.84 2.12 -2.44
C ILE A 50 -2.72 1.23 -1.92
N GLY A 51 -2.48 0.11 -2.58
CA GLY A 51 -1.42 -0.82 -2.18
C GLY A 51 -0.04 -0.18 -2.23
N ALA A 52 0.26 0.56 -3.31
CA ALA A 52 1.54 1.24 -3.44
C ALA A 52 1.71 2.30 -2.35
N ALA A 53 0.66 3.08 -2.09
CA ALA A 53 0.70 4.08 -1.04
C ALA A 53 0.93 3.44 0.33
N HIS A 54 0.23 2.34 0.61
CA HIS A 54 0.34 1.65 1.89
C HIS A 54 1.73 1.03 2.07
N ALA A 55 2.22 0.33 1.03
CA ALA A 55 3.55 -0.28 1.07
C ALA A 55 4.64 0.79 1.27
N GLY A 56 4.52 1.92 0.58
CA GLY A 56 5.48 3.01 0.69
C GLY A 56 5.47 3.64 2.07
N CYS A 57 4.30 3.96 2.59
CA CYS A 57 4.16 4.56 3.92
C CYS A 57 4.65 3.59 5.01
N PHE A 58 4.27 2.33 4.92
CA PHE A 58 4.71 1.32 5.86
C PHE A 58 6.24 1.18 5.88
N SER A 59 6.86 1.14 4.69
CA SER A 59 8.32 1.00 4.59
C SER A 59 9.04 2.16 5.26
N MET A 60 8.54 3.38 5.06
CA MET A 60 9.11 4.56 5.73
C MET A 60 8.90 4.50 7.23
N ALA A 61 7.71 4.08 7.68
CA ALA A 61 7.42 3.96 9.10
C ALA A 61 8.33 2.93 9.76
N LEU A 62 8.55 1.80 9.10
CA LEU A 62 9.45 0.77 9.61
C LEU A 62 10.89 1.28 9.69
N SER A 63 11.35 2.00 8.67
CA SER A 63 12.67 2.62 8.70
C SER A 63 12.81 3.57 9.89
N GLY A 64 11.78 4.37 10.14
CA GLY A 64 11.77 5.30 11.28
C GLY A 64 11.85 4.59 12.63
N VAL A 65 11.05 3.54 12.82
CA VAL A 65 11.04 2.77 14.06
C VAL A 65 12.40 2.10 14.29
N LEU A 66 12.95 1.49 13.24
CA LEU A 66 14.27 0.85 13.33
C LEU A 66 15.36 1.88 13.64
N GLY A 67 15.29 3.04 13.00
CA GLY A 67 16.27 4.09 13.22
C GLY A 67 16.26 4.63 14.65
N GLU A 68 15.08 4.80 15.23
CA GLU A 68 14.97 5.23 16.63
C GLU A 68 15.54 4.19 17.59
N ALA A 69 15.50 2.93 17.22
CA ALA A 69 16.08 1.85 18.02
C ALA A 69 17.58 1.66 17.75
N GLY A 70 18.17 2.48 16.89
CA GLY A 70 19.60 2.41 16.59
C GLY A 70 19.98 1.50 15.43
N HIS A 71 18.99 1.05 14.64
CA HIS A 71 19.22 0.14 13.52
C HIS A 71 18.84 0.80 12.21
N THR A 72 19.85 1.24 11.45
CA THR A 72 19.59 1.81 10.13
C THR A 72 19.44 0.67 9.12
N PRO A 73 18.27 0.51 8.49
CA PRO A 73 18.12 -0.55 7.50
C PRO A 73 18.90 -0.23 6.22
N GLU A 74 19.46 -1.26 5.62
CA GLU A 74 20.08 -1.11 4.31
C GLU A 74 19.01 -1.10 3.23
N ARG A 75 17.96 -1.89 3.43
CA ARG A 75 16.86 -1.98 2.48
C ARG A 75 15.62 -2.51 3.17
N ILE A 76 14.49 -1.96 2.83
CA ILE A 76 13.16 -2.47 3.19
C ILE A 76 12.38 -2.60 1.91
N SER A 77 11.86 -3.79 1.65
CA SER A 77 11.05 -4.07 0.46
C SER A 77 9.71 -4.59 0.92
N THR A 78 8.64 -3.92 0.53
CA THR A 78 7.30 -4.26 0.99
C THR A 78 6.36 -4.43 -0.18
N SER A 79 5.57 -5.50 -0.16
CA SER A 79 4.46 -5.68 -1.09
C SER A 79 3.14 -5.60 -0.33
N ALA A 80 2.09 -5.23 -1.04
CA ALA A 80 0.74 -5.15 -0.47
C ALA A 80 -0.21 -5.91 -1.37
N ARG A 81 -1.07 -6.72 -0.76
CA ARG A 81 -2.17 -7.38 -1.47
C ARG A 81 -3.46 -6.77 -0.96
N VAL A 82 -4.15 -6.09 -1.85
CA VAL A 82 -5.39 -5.37 -1.52
C VAL A 82 -6.55 -6.19 -2.09
N HIS A 83 -7.42 -6.64 -1.20
CA HIS A 83 -8.53 -7.51 -1.57
C HIS A 83 -9.80 -6.69 -1.82
N LEU A 84 -10.35 -6.87 -3.01
CA LEU A 84 -11.62 -6.26 -3.40
C LEU A 84 -12.64 -7.40 -3.51
N ASP A 85 -13.59 -7.44 -2.59
CA ASP A 85 -14.56 -8.52 -2.49
C ASP A 85 -15.98 -8.01 -2.59
N LYS A 86 -16.90 -8.89 -2.95
CA LYS A 86 -18.32 -8.57 -2.95
C LYS A 86 -18.82 -8.44 -1.52
N ALA A 87 -19.59 -7.39 -1.26
CA ALA A 87 -20.16 -7.15 0.06
C ALA A 87 -21.46 -6.35 -0.09
N ASN A 88 -22.51 -6.81 0.53
CA ASN A 88 -23.77 -6.07 0.66
C ASN A 88 -24.29 -5.49 -0.66
N GLY A 89 -24.22 -6.30 -1.72
CA GLY A 89 -24.73 -5.90 -3.05
C GLY A 89 -23.77 -5.05 -3.87
N GLY A 90 -22.54 -4.84 -3.40
CA GLY A 90 -21.53 -4.09 -4.11
C GLY A 90 -20.15 -4.69 -3.89
N PHE A 91 -19.14 -3.85 -3.90
CA PHE A 91 -17.76 -4.27 -3.67
C PHE A 91 -17.18 -3.50 -2.48
N ALA A 92 -16.27 -4.15 -1.78
CA ALA A 92 -15.57 -3.52 -0.67
C ALA A 92 -14.11 -3.96 -0.64
N ILE A 93 -13.25 -3.04 -0.27
CA ILE A 93 -11.87 -3.36 0.08
C ILE A 93 -11.91 -3.74 1.55
N ASP A 94 -11.73 -5.03 1.86
CA ASP A 94 -11.93 -5.54 3.20
C ASP A 94 -10.67 -6.05 3.88
N LYS A 95 -9.60 -6.23 3.14
CA LYS A 95 -8.36 -6.77 3.69
C LYS A 95 -7.15 -6.29 2.89
N ILE A 96 -6.08 -5.95 3.61
CA ILE A 96 -4.78 -5.65 3.01
C ILE A 96 -3.74 -6.50 3.73
N GLU A 97 -2.97 -7.26 2.95
CA GLU A 97 -1.88 -8.06 3.47
C GLU A 97 -0.56 -7.43 3.06
N LEU A 98 0.21 -6.99 4.05
CA LEU A 98 1.54 -6.46 3.81
C LEU A 98 2.55 -7.58 4.04
N ALA A 99 3.55 -7.67 3.17
CA ALA A 99 4.67 -8.57 3.35
C ALA A 99 5.95 -7.75 3.18
N THR A 100 6.79 -7.72 4.20
CA THR A 100 7.99 -6.90 4.19
C THR A 100 9.23 -7.74 4.40
N ARG A 101 10.30 -7.38 3.70
CA ARG A 101 11.62 -8.00 3.83
C ARG A 101 12.63 -6.89 4.10
N GLY A 102 13.45 -7.09 5.12
CA GLY A 102 14.42 -6.08 5.51
C GLY A 102 15.84 -6.62 5.58
N GLN A 103 16.79 -5.80 5.15
CA GLN A 103 18.22 -6.03 5.40
C GLN A 103 18.63 -5.05 6.49
N VAL A 104 18.79 -5.57 7.71
CA VAL A 104 19.11 -4.77 8.89
C VAL A 104 20.10 -5.53 9.73
N LYS A 105 21.25 -4.93 9.97
CA LYS A 105 22.30 -5.58 10.76
C LYS A 105 22.02 -5.47 12.25
N GLY A 106 22.39 -6.50 13.00
CA GLY A 106 22.39 -6.46 14.45
C GLY A 106 21.02 -6.57 15.11
N ILE A 107 20.07 -7.18 14.43
CA ILE A 107 18.71 -7.33 14.94
C ILE A 107 18.25 -8.79 14.78
N SER A 108 17.47 -9.27 15.72
CA SER A 108 16.91 -10.62 15.67
C SER A 108 15.63 -10.64 14.83
N ASP A 109 15.25 -11.83 14.36
CA ASP A 109 13.99 -12.02 13.65
C ASP A 109 12.80 -11.58 14.49
N GLU A 110 12.84 -11.90 15.79
CA GLU A 110 11.76 -11.54 16.71
C GLU A 110 11.61 -10.03 16.86
N ASP A 111 12.73 -9.33 17.00
CA ASP A 111 12.71 -7.87 17.13
C ASP A 111 12.26 -7.22 15.83
N PHE A 112 12.71 -7.73 14.69
CA PHE A 112 12.28 -7.20 13.41
C PHE A 112 10.76 -7.34 13.24
N ALA A 113 10.21 -8.50 13.59
CA ALA A 113 8.76 -8.73 13.52
C ALA A 113 8.00 -7.77 14.46
N ARG A 114 8.53 -7.52 15.64
CA ARG A 114 7.92 -6.60 16.61
C ARG A 114 7.93 -5.16 16.07
N PHE A 115 9.03 -4.73 15.48
CA PHE A 115 9.11 -3.40 14.86
C PHE A 115 8.17 -3.28 13.66
N ALA A 116 7.99 -4.37 12.90
CA ALA A 116 7.06 -4.37 11.79
C ALA A 116 5.61 -4.19 12.28
N GLU A 117 5.22 -4.83 13.38
CA GLU A 117 3.89 -4.62 13.95
C GLU A 117 3.71 -3.19 14.46
N GLU A 118 4.73 -2.62 15.06
CA GLU A 118 4.69 -1.23 15.50
C GLU A 118 4.54 -0.28 14.31
N ALA A 119 5.30 -0.51 13.24
CA ALA A 119 5.21 0.30 12.02
C ALA A 119 3.82 0.22 11.40
N LYS A 120 3.22 -0.98 11.39
CA LYS A 120 1.86 -1.16 10.88
C LYS A 120 0.87 -0.29 11.67
N ALA A 121 0.99 -0.28 12.98
CA ALA A 121 0.08 0.51 13.82
C ALA A 121 0.27 2.02 13.66
N ASN A 122 1.50 2.46 13.43
CA ASN A 122 1.85 3.88 13.39
C ASN A 122 1.80 4.51 12.00
N CYS A 123 1.78 3.69 10.95
CA CYS A 123 1.75 4.18 9.58
C CYS A 123 0.47 4.99 9.33
N PRO A 124 0.60 6.27 8.91
CA PRO A 124 -0.60 7.09 8.68
C PRO A 124 -1.60 6.51 7.68
N VAL A 125 -1.12 5.77 6.68
CA VAL A 125 -2.03 5.12 5.72
C VAL A 125 -2.78 3.98 6.40
N SER A 126 -2.11 3.17 7.23
CA SER A 126 -2.80 2.14 8.02
C SER A 126 -3.89 2.76 8.89
N GLN A 127 -3.59 3.89 9.52
CA GLN A 127 -4.57 4.58 10.36
C GLN A 127 -5.75 5.09 9.54
N ALA A 128 -5.47 5.66 8.37
CA ALA A 128 -6.53 6.11 7.46
C ALA A 128 -7.43 4.97 6.99
N LEU A 129 -6.86 3.76 6.90
CA LEU A 129 -7.57 2.57 6.44
C LEU A 129 -8.02 1.67 7.59
N ALA A 130 -8.31 2.26 8.76
CA ALA A 130 -8.62 1.50 9.97
C ALA A 130 -9.87 0.61 9.85
N GLY A 131 -10.73 0.88 8.86
CA GLY A 131 -11.90 0.03 8.60
C GLY A 131 -11.58 -1.26 7.84
N VAL A 132 -10.32 -1.45 7.44
CA VAL A 132 -9.86 -2.61 6.69
C VAL A 132 -9.03 -3.49 7.60
N GLU A 133 -9.13 -4.81 7.44
CA GLU A 133 -8.25 -5.73 8.16
C GLU A 133 -6.86 -5.64 7.53
N ILE A 134 -5.85 -5.31 8.35
CA ILE A 134 -4.48 -5.15 7.88
C ILE A 134 -3.59 -6.14 8.63
N THR A 135 -2.86 -6.97 7.87
CA THR A 135 -1.88 -7.91 8.44
C THR A 135 -0.51 -7.61 7.89
N VAL A 136 0.54 -8.01 8.61
CA VAL A 136 1.90 -7.90 8.13
C VAL A 136 2.67 -9.19 8.41
N GLU A 137 3.40 -9.66 7.42
CA GLU A 137 4.40 -10.70 7.57
C GLU A 137 5.77 -10.06 7.38
N ALA A 138 6.67 -10.29 8.30
CA ALA A 138 7.99 -9.68 8.30
C ALA A 138 9.07 -10.75 8.19
N GLU A 139 9.98 -10.57 7.24
CA GLU A 139 11.10 -11.46 7.04
C GLU A 139 12.40 -10.66 7.05
N LEU A 140 13.33 -11.07 7.91
CA LEU A 140 14.64 -10.45 7.96
C LEU A 140 15.56 -11.21 7.02
N GLU A 141 16.19 -10.50 6.09
CA GLU A 141 17.17 -11.08 5.18
C GLU A 141 18.51 -11.21 5.89
N GLN A 142 19.15 -12.34 5.70
CA GLN A 142 20.45 -12.62 6.32
C GLN A 142 21.60 -12.24 5.38
#